data_d0fdee99414e6ca0673c6f7b7f15f88c
#
_entry.id   d0fdee99414e6ca0673c6f7b7f15f88c
#
_cell.length_a   1.000
_cell.length_b   1.000
_cell.length_c   1.000
_cell.angle_alpha   90.00
_cell.angle_beta   90.00
_cell.angle_gamma   90.00
#
_symmetry.space_group_name_H-M   'P 1'
#
loop_
_entity.id
_entity.type
_entity.pdbx_description
1 polymer ?
#
loop_
_entity_poly.entity_id
_entity_poly.type
_entity_poly.pdbx_seq_one_letter_code
_entity_poly.pdbx_strand_id
1 'polypeptide(L)'
;MHLHIDSDAAYLIAPKARSRVAGFYYFKNNLHNQPIYPSNHPILVECHCLRHVVTSAAEAETAGLFHNAQQSILIRRILIALKHPQPPTPIKTDNATAKGFIHDNIHAKKSKTWDMRYYWLREQDTKNNINVYWKKGKDEVDPNLADYPTKHHSTLHHKGMRKNYVLDKIINHIQHLALTSQVLRGCVDSAVNSPQTTFQYCDVTPPT
;
A
#
# COMPACT_ATOMS: atom_id res chain seq x y z
N MET A 1 -11.25 -2.97 -7.06
CA MET A 1 -10.06 -2.73 -6.21
C MET A 1 -9.28 -1.56 -6.79
N HIS A 2 -8.89 -0.60 -5.95
CA HIS A 2 -8.15 0.60 -6.35
C HIS A 2 -6.78 0.61 -5.68
N LEU A 3 -5.77 1.08 -6.42
CA LEU A 3 -4.41 1.24 -5.92
C LEU A 3 -4.36 2.39 -4.92
N HIS A 4 -3.80 2.14 -3.74
CA HIS A 4 -3.50 3.10 -2.68
C HIS A 4 -2.02 3.03 -2.33
N ILE A 5 -1.46 4.13 -1.86
CA ILE A 5 -0.05 4.22 -1.48
C ILE A 5 0.09 5.01 -0.18
N ASP A 6 0.86 4.46 0.75
CA ASP A 6 1.42 5.21 1.87
C ASP A 6 2.85 5.60 1.51
N SER A 7 3.21 6.85 1.76
CA SER A 7 4.53 7.42 1.49
C SER A 7 5.13 8.00 2.76
N ASP A 8 6.41 7.75 3.00
CA ASP A 8 7.18 8.28 4.12
C ASP A 8 8.63 8.54 3.72
N ALA A 9 9.27 9.50 4.40
CA ALA A 9 10.69 9.77 4.28
C ALA A 9 11.36 10.05 5.63
N ALA A 10 12.43 9.34 5.94
CA ALA A 10 13.27 9.60 7.10
C ALA A 10 14.46 10.47 6.70
N TYR A 11 14.46 11.72 7.16
CA TYR A 11 15.47 12.73 6.84
C TYR A 11 16.80 12.42 7.57
N LEU A 12 17.91 12.42 6.83
CA LEU A 12 19.31 12.24 7.31
C LEU A 12 19.56 10.94 8.10
N ILE A 13 18.75 9.90 7.93
CA ILE A 13 18.89 8.63 8.69
C ILE A 13 20.00 7.72 8.17
N ALA A 14 20.46 7.89 6.94
CA ALA A 14 21.42 7.03 6.29
C ALA A 14 22.85 7.66 6.26
N PRO A 15 23.92 6.86 6.11
CA PRO A 15 25.28 7.38 6.02
C PRO A 15 25.46 8.44 4.94
N LYS A 16 26.43 9.34 5.11
CA LYS A 16 26.74 10.47 4.23
C LYS A 16 25.56 11.46 4.10
N ALA A 17 24.89 11.73 5.21
CA ALA A 17 23.77 12.66 5.30
C ALA A 17 22.67 12.39 4.26
N ARG A 18 22.41 11.11 3.96
CA ARG A 18 21.32 10.74 3.03
C ARG A 18 20.01 10.45 3.76
N SER A 19 18.94 10.69 3.09
CA SER A 19 17.59 10.39 3.55
C SER A 19 17.12 9.06 2.95
N ARG A 20 16.23 8.38 3.66
CA ARG A 20 15.59 7.15 3.22
C ARG A 20 14.14 7.45 2.87
N VAL A 21 13.66 6.90 1.76
CA VAL A 21 12.27 7.02 1.32
C VAL A 21 11.66 5.64 1.22
N ALA A 22 10.37 5.55 1.50
CA ALA A 22 9.63 4.30 1.36
C ALA A 22 8.22 4.53 0.79
N GLY A 23 7.72 3.48 0.16
CA GLY A 23 6.35 3.36 -0.33
C GLY A 23 5.75 2.00 0.04
N PHE A 24 4.52 2.03 0.50
CA PHE A 24 3.72 0.85 0.78
C PHE A 24 2.51 0.87 -0.13
N TYR A 25 2.46 -0.04 -1.11
CA TYR A 25 1.45 -0.09 -2.18
C TYR A 25 0.48 -1.23 -1.93
N TYR A 26 -0.81 -0.93 -1.93
CA TYR A 26 -1.84 -1.92 -1.64
C TYR A 26 -3.14 -1.64 -2.41
N PHE A 27 -3.99 -2.66 -2.49
CA PHE A 27 -5.32 -2.50 -3.04
C PHE A 27 -6.37 -2.35 -1.94
N LYS A 28 -7.30 -1.42 -2.15
CA LYS A 28 -8.44 -1.19 -1.27
C LYS A 28 -9.73 -1.12 -2.09
N ASN A 29 -10.80 -1.68 -1.56
CA ASN A 29 -12.13 -1.43 -2.07
C ASN A 29 -12.70 -0.16 -1.40
N ASN A 30 -13.35 0.71 -2.17
CA ASN A 30 -13.99 1.93 -1.64
C ASN A 30 -15.33 1.64 -0.91
N LEU A 31 -15.47 0.50 -0.27
CA LEU A 31 -16.65 0.22 0.56
C LEU A 31 -16.50 0.97 1.88
N HIS A 32 -17.40 1.91 2.12
CA HIS A 32 -17.40 2.86 3.26
C HIS A 32 -17.37 2.21 4.65
N ASN A 33 -17.57 0.91 4.78
CA ASN A 33 -17.70 0.19 6.05
C ASN A 33 -16.63 -0.89 6.28
N GLN A 34 -15.55 -0.94 5.51
CA GLN A 34 -14.49 -1.92 5.75
C GLN A 34 -13.41 -1.37 6.69
N PRO A 35 -12.81 -2.22 7.55
CA PRO A 35 -11.70 -1.81 8.39
C PRO A 35 -10.58 -1.21 7.56
N ILE A 36 -9.93 -0.22 8.12
CA ILE A 36 -8.97 0.68 7.48
C ILE A 36 -7.68 -0.04 7.06
N TYR A 37 -7.46 -1.23 7.57
CA TYR A 37 -6.30 -2.04 7.20
C TYR A 37 -6.46 -2.61 5.78
N PRO A 38 -5.38 -2.65 4.98
CA PRO A 38 -5.42 -3.30 3.68
C PRO A 38 -5.81 -4.77 3.89
N SER A 39 -7.02 -5.12 3.45
CA SER A 39 -7.52 -6.50 3.53
C SER A 39 -6.66 -7.50 2.75
N ASN A 40 -5.81 -7.00 1.87
CA ASN A 40 -5.01 -7.77 0.91
C ASN A 40 -3.55 -7.33 0.94
N HIS A 41 -2.85 -7.37 2.01
CA HIS A 41 -1.41 -7.10 2.12
C HIS A 41 -0.77 -6.22 1.01
N PRO A 42 0.45 -5.72 1.15
CA PRO A 42 1.07 -4.92 0.10
C PRO A 42 1.32 -5.76 -1.16
N ILE A 43 1.10 -5.15 -2.32
CA ILE A 43 1.55 -5.70 -3.62
C ILE A 43 3.01 -5.34 -3.90
N LEU A 44 3.47 -4.25 -3.27
CA LEU A 44 4.85 -3.78 -3.38
C LEU A 44 5.20 -3.00 -2.12
N VAL A 45 6.40 -3.22 -1.60
CA VAL A 45 7.01 -2.37 -0.57
C VAL A 45 8.39 -1.97 -1.07
N GLU A 46 8.61 -0.69 -1.18
CA GLU A 46 9.90 -0.13 -1.55
C GLU A 46 10.50 0.66 -0.41
N CYS A 47 11.80 0.52 -0.21
CA CYS A 47 12.56 1.35 0.71
C CYS A 47 13.98 1.50 0.20
N HIS A 48 14.41 2.72 -0.07
CA HIS A 48 15.76 3.00 -0.56
C HIS A 48 16.31 4.34 -0.07
N CYS A 49 17.64 4.48 -0.09
CA CYS A 49 18.29 5.74 0.21
C CYS A 49 18.31 6.65 -1.01
N LEU A 50 17.97 7.91 -0.82
CA LEU A 50 18.13 8.93 -1.86
C LEU A 50 19.60 9.03 -2.26
N ARG A 51 19.89 9.11 -3.56
CA ARG A 51 21.25 9.20 -4.10
C ARG A 51 21.91 10.57 -3.86
N HIS A 52 21.10 11.59 -3.61
CA HIS A 52 21.53 12.98 -3.34
C HIS A 52 21.17 13.36 -1.90
N VAL A 53 21.88 14.36 -1.38
CA VAL A 53 21.57 14.97 -0.09
C VAL A 53 20.46 15.98 -0.31
N VAL A 54 19.45 15.94 0.54
CA VAL A 54 18.35 16.90 0.58
C VAL A 54 18.53 17.87 1.72
N THR A 55 18.02 19.08 1.60
CA THR A 55 18.31 20.19 2.53
C THR A 55 17.29 20.30 3.67
N SER A 56 16.16 19.61 3.56
CA SER A 56 15.10 19.64 4.58
C SER A 56 14.28 18.35 4.61
N ALA A 57 13.58 18.13 5.72
CA ALA A 57 12.63 17.02 5.84
C ALA A 57 11.52 17.12 4.80
N ALA A 58 11.00 18.33 4.53
CA ALA A 58 9.97 18.53 3.51
C ALA A 58 10.46 18.18 2.10
N GLU A 59 11.73 18.44 1.78
CA GLU A 59 12.34 18.04 0.52
C GLU A 59 12.50 16.51 0.44
N ALA A 60 12.88 15.84 1.54
CA ALA A 60 12.93 14.38 1.61
C ALA A 60 11.56 13.76 1.35
N GLU A 61 10.50 14.28 2.00
CA GLU A 61 9.13 13.83 1.79
C GLU A 61 8.65 14.05 0.36
N THR A 62 8.93 15.22 -0.22
CA THR A 62 8.58 15.51 -1.62
C THR A 62 9.32 14.58 -2.58
N ALA A 63 10.58 14.24 -2.29
CA ALA A 63 11.32 13.25 -3.07
C ALA A 63 10.72 11.84 -2.93
N GLY A 64 10.26 11.46 -1.74
CA GLY A 64 9.53 10.21 -1.50
C GLY A 64 8.23 10.16 -2.30
N LEU A 65 7.41 11.22 -2.21
CA LEU A 65 6.18 11.34 -3.00
C LEU A 65 6.45 11.25 -4.51
N PHE A 66 7.51 11.89 -5.01
CA PHE A 66 7.89 11.85 -6.42
C PHE A 66 8.22 10.41 -6.87
N HIS A 67 9.04 9.68 -6.13
CA HIS A 67 9.37 8.28 -6.43
C HIS A 67 8.13 7.39 -6.38
N ASN A 68 7.33 7.50 -5.34
CA ASN A 68 6.12 6.71 -5.17
C ASN A 68 5.07 7.02 -6.24
N ALA A 69 4.93 8.29 -6.66
CA ALA A 69 4.05 8.67 -7.75
C ALA A 69 4.52 8.12 -9.11
N GLN A 70 5.82 8.13 -9.40
CA GLN A 70 6.36 7.53 -10.63
C GLN A 70 6.03 6.03 -10.70
N GLN A 71 6.24 5.32 -9.60
CA GLN A 71 5.93 3.89 -9.50
C GLN A 71 4.43 3.64 -9.63
N SER A 72 3.60 4.50 -9.03
CA SER A 72 2.14 4.38 -9.13
C SER A 72 1.64 4.45 -10.56
N ILE A 73 2.19 5.36 -11.36
CA ILE A 73 1.80 5.53 -12.77
C ILE A 73 2.10 4.27 -13.58
N LEU A 74 3.23 3.62 -13.31
CA LEU A 74 3.57 2.35 -13.95
C LEU A 74 2.56 1.26 -13.61
N ILE A 75 2.27 1.07 -12.31
CA ILE A 75 1.29 0.09 -11.82
C ILE A 75 -0.10 0.38 -12.40
N ARG A 76 -0.54 1.65 -12.40
CA ARG A 76 -1.81 2.07 -13.00
C ARG A 76 -1.93 1.68 -14.46
N ARG A 77 -0.88 1.90 -15.25
CA ARG A 77 -0.86 1.53 -16.69
C ARG A 77 -1.05 0.03 -16.87
N ILE A 78 -0.39 -0.79 -16.05
CA ILE A 78 -0.54 -2.25 -16.07
C ILE A 78 -1.99 -2.64 -15.73
N LEU A 79 -2.57 -2.07 -14.66
CA LEU A 79 -3.94 -2.36 -14.24
C LEU A 79 -4.96 -1.97 -15.31
N ILE A 80 -4.80 -0.82 -15.95
CA ILE A 80 -5.67 -0.37 -17.05
C ILE A 80 -5.55 -1.31 -18.26
N ALA A 81 -4.33 -1.76 -18.60
CA ALA A 81 -4.11 -2.74 -19.67
C ALA A 81 -4.79 -4.08 -19.36
N LEU A 82 -4.83 -4.47 -18.09
CA LEU A 82 -5.55 -5.65 -17.59
C LEU A 82 -7.08 -5.43 -17.47
N LYS A 83 -7.62 -4.32 -18.00
CA LYS A 83 -9.04 -3.94 -17.95
C LYS A 83 -9.57 -3.61 -16.56
N HIS A 84 -8.69 -3.17 -15.65
CA HIS A 84 -9.05 -2.66 -14.33
C HIS A 84 -8.86 -1.13 -14.29
N PRO A 85 -9.86 -0.32 -14.68
CA PRO A 85 -9.76 1.14 -14.65
C PRO A 85 -9.49 1.64 -13.22
N GLN A 86 -8.59 2.61 -13.11
CA GLN A 86 -8.16 3.16 -11.83
C GLN A 86 -8.57 4.62 -11.70
N PRO A 87 -9.27 5.02 -10.63
CA PRO A 87 -9.44 6.44 -10.27
C PRO A 87 -8.09 7.08 -9.96
N PRO A 88 -7.99 8.40 -9.71
CA PRO A 88 -6.76 9.02 -9.20
C PRO A 88 -6.22 8.21 -8.02
N THR A 89 -4.95 7.81 -8.08
CA THR A 89 -4.35 7.00 -7.00
C THR A 89 -4.13 7.84 -5.76
N PRO A 90 -4.79 7.54 -4.62
CA PRO A 90 -4.54 8.25 -3.38
C PRO A 90 -3.14 7.91 -2.86
N ILE A 91 -2.34 8.95 -2.58
CA ILE A 91 -1.03 8.84 -1.95
C ILE A 91 -1.07 9.55 -0.61
N LYS A 92 -0.93 8.80 0.47
CA LYS A 92 -0.91 9.32 1.84
C LYS A 92 0.48 9.81 2.21
N THR A 93 0.56 11.01 2.81
CA THR A 93 1.76 11.55 3.45
C THR A 93 1.40 12.14 4.81
N ASP A 94 2.33 12.10 5.76
CA ASP A 94 2.18 12.76 7.05
C ASP A 94 2.80 14.17 7.09
N ASN A 95 3.37 14.62 5.99
CA ASN A 95 3.96 15.95 5.87
C ASN A 95 2.96 16.94 5.23
N ALA A 96 2.37 17.80 6.08
CA ALA A 96 1.44 18.83 5.63
C ALA A 96 2.09 19.86 4.67
N THR A 97 3.39 20.13 4.83
CA THR A 97 4.14 21.05 3.98
C THR A 97 4.28 20.46 2.56
N ALA A 98 4.62 19.18 2.44
CA ALA A 98 4.72 18.51 1.14
C ALA A 98 3.36 18.51 0.40
N LYS A 99 2.25 18.23 1.11
CA LYS A 99 0.90 18.40 0.54
C LYS A 99 0.63 19.84 0.12
N GLY A 100 0.95 20.82 0.98
CA GLY A 100 0.71 22.24 0.72
C GLY A 100 1.44 22.75 -0.54
N PHE A 101 2.60 22.19 -0.85
CA PHE A 101 3.31 22.49 -2.08
C PHE A 101 2.58 21.98 -3.33
N ILE A 102 2.01 20.78 -3.29
CA ILE A 102 1.32 20.18 -4.45
C ILE A 102 0.03 20.94 -4.77
N HIS A 103 -0.69 21.41 -3.75
CA HIS A 103 -1.96 22.13 -3.91
C HIS A 103 -1.83 23.67 -3.99
N ASP A 104 -0.63 24.19 -4.31
CA ASP A 104 -0.35 25.63 -4.53
C ASP A 104 -0.53 26.56 -3.33
N ASN A 105 -0.61 26.00 -2.14
CA ASN A 105 -0.78 26.80 -0.91
C ASN A 105 0.55 27.33 -0.36
N ILE A 106 1.68 26.84 -0.85
CA ILE A 106 3.03 27.20 -0.38
C ILE A 106 3.97 27.26 -1.59
N HIS A 107 4.72 28.37 -1.74
CA HIS A 107 5.74 28.48 -2.77
C HIS A 107 7.10 27.99 -2.26
N ALA A 108 7.74 27.07 -3.00
CA ALA A 108 9.08 26.61 -2.71
C ALA A 108 10.10 27.71 -2.97
N LYS A 109 10.94 28.01 -1.96
CA LYS A 109 12.04 28.97 -2.13
C LYS A 109 13.32 28.22 -2.58
N LYS A 110 13.73 28.40 -3.85
CA LYS A 110 15.10 28.26 -4.37
C LYS A 110 15.77 26.88 -4.39
N SER A 111 15.26 25.91 -5.17
CA SER A 111 16.13 24.84 -5.71
C SER A 111 15.55 24.32 -7.02
N LYS A 112 16.29 24.44 -8.14
CA LYS A 112 15.83 23.99 -9.47
C LYS A 112 15.50 22.49 -9.52
N THR A 113 16.24 21.65 -8.80
CA THR A 113 16.01 20.20 -8.76
C THR A 113 14.74 19.85 -7.96
N TRP A 114 14.48 20.59 -6.92
CA TRP A 114 13.28 20.44 -6.10
C TRP A 114 12.06 20.92 -6.89
N ASP A 115 12.18 22.04 -7.58
CA ASP A 115 11.14 22.61 -8.44
C ASP A 115 10.65 21.61 -9.49
N MET A 116 11.55 20.89 -10.18
CA MET A 116 11.17 19.92 -11.20
C MET A 116 10.28 18.79 -10.62
N ARG A 117 10.65 18.19 -9.48
CA ARG A 117 9.87 17.11 -8.84
C ARG A 117 8.51 17.60 -8.40
N TYR A 118 8.48 18.80 -7.83
CA TYR A 118 7.29 19.46 -7.37
C TYR A 118 6.33 19.74 -8.53
N TYR A 119 6.79 20.40 -9.60
CA TYR A 119 5.95 20.69 -10.75
C TYR A 119 5.45 19.43 -11.45
N TRP A 120 6.27 18.40 -11.51
CA TRP A 120 5.84 17.12 -12.05
C TRP A 120 4.74 16.46 -11.20
N LEU A 121 4.87 16.44 -9.87
CA LEU A 121 3.83 15.93 -8.97
C LEU A 121 2.52 16.69 -9.14
N ARG A 122 2.59 18.01 -9.20
CA ARG A 122 1.44 18.87 -9.42
C ARG A 122 0.78 18.61 -10.78
N GLU A 123 1.56 18.41 -11.82
CA GLU A 123 1.06 18.03 -13.13
C GLU A 123 0.31 16.69 -13.08
N GLN A 124 0.83 15.69 -12.36
CA GLN A 124 0.17 14.40 -12.21
C GLN A 124 -1.13 14.51 -11.41
N ASP A 125 -1.17 15.34 -10.39
CA ASP A 125 -2.39 15.63 -9.62
C ASP A 125 -3.45 16.33 -10.51
N THR A 126 -3.06 17.35 -11.25
CA THR A 126 -3.93 18.06 -12.21
C THR A 126 -4.46 17.13 -13.32
N LYS A 127 -3.66 16.17 -13.79
CA LYS A 127 -4.05 15.14 -14.77
C LYS A 127 -4.94 14.04 -14.16
N ASN A 128 -5.30 14.11 -12.89
CA ASN A 128 -6.05 13.09 -12.16
C ASN A 128 -5.41 11.69 -12.20
N ASN A 129 -4.08 11.63 -12.27
CA ASN A 129 -3.35 10.38 -12.13
C ASN A 129 -3.14 9.99 -10.68
N ILE A 130 -2.89 10.98 -9.82
CA ILE A 130 -2.68 10.82 -8.38
C ILE A 130 -3.56 11.82 -7.63
N ASN A 131 -3.74 11.56 -6.33
CA ASN A 131 -4.34 12.49 -5.38
C ASN A 131 -3.55 12.42 -4.08
N VAL A 132 -2.73 13.45 -3.80
CA VAL A 132 -1.92 13.48 -2.58
C VAL A 132 -2.73 14.07 -1.44
N TYR A 133 -2.87 13.31 -0.35
CA TYR A 133 -3.59 13.76 0.83
C TYR A 133 -2.74 13.63 2.10
N TRP A 134 -2.97 14.54 3.04
CA TRP A 134 -2.31 14.53 4.33
C TRP A 134 -3.13 13.76 5.36
N LYS A 135 -2.44 12.95 6.15
CA LYS A 135 -2.99 12.34 7.35
C LYS A 135 -1.90 12.25 8.42
N LYS A 136 -2.28 12.41 9.69
CA LYS A 136 -1.35 12.30 10.80
C LYS A 136 -0.66 10.93 10.80
N GLY A 137 0.67 10.90 10.86
CA GLY A 137 1.47 9.67 10.71
C GLY A 137 1.22 8.62 11.81
N LYS A 138 1.02 9.08 13.06
CA LYS A 138 0.65 8.22 14.20
C LYS A 138 -0.87 8.24 14.43
N ASP A 139 -1.62 7.76 13.47
CA ASP A 139 -3.05 7.52 13.62
C ASP A 139 -3.22 6.04 14.06
N GLU A 140 -3.95 5.80 15.15
CA GLU A 140 -4.17 4.44 15.67
C GLU A 140 -5.07 3.62 14.74
N VAL A 141 -5.94 4.28 14.01
CA VAL A 141 -6.94 3.67 13.14
C VAL A 141 -6.40 3.43 11.72
N ASP A 142 -5.56 4.34 11.20
CA ASP A 142 -4.99 4.27 9.85
C ASP A 142 -3.54 4.75 9.85
N PRO A 143 -2.62 3.99 10.46
CA PRO A 143 -1.22 4.36 10.54
C PRO A 143 -0.59 4.48 9.16
N ASN A 144 0.47 5.31 9.03
CA ASN A 144 1.28 5.34 7.82
C ASN A 144 2.19 4.09 7.79
N LEU A 145 1.83 3.11 6.97
CA LEU A 145 2.59 1.85 6.90
C LEU A 145 3.98 2.02 6.27
N ALA A 146 4.19 3.06 5.45
CA ALA A 146 5.51 3.35 4.89
C ALA A 146 6.52 3.87 5.94
N ASP A 147 6.08 4.31 7.12
CA ASP A 147 6.96 4.73 8.23
C ASP A 147 7.83 3.57 8.76
N TYR A 148 7.31 2.35 8.74
CA TYR A 148 8.01 1.19 9.26
C TYR A 148 9.34 0.87 8.55
N PRO A 149 9.46 0.79 7.22
CA PRO A 149 10.73 0.48 6.57
C PRO A 149 11.73 1.64 6.57
N THR A 150 11.32 2.88 6.86
CA THR A 150 12.22 4.05 6.87
C THR A 150 13.03 4.17 8.15
N LYS A 151 12.59 3.59 9.27
CA LYS A 151 13.14 3.78 10.61
C LYS A 151 13.69 2.48 11.23
N HIS A 152 14.48 2.62 12.27
CA HIS A 152 14.90 1.50 13.11
C HIS A 152 13.88 1.30 14.24
N HIS A 153 13.49 0.05 14.48
CA HIS A 153 12.47 -0.30 15.46
C HIS A 153 12.93 -1.40 16.42
N SER A 154 12.30 -1.46 17.58
CA SER A 154 12.51 -2.55 18.55
C SER A 154 11.91 -3.86 18.04
N THR A 155 12.40 -4.99 18.57
CA THR A 155 11.88 -6.33 18.25
C THR A 155 10.38 -6.45 18.48
N LEU A 156 9.85 -5.81 19.53
CA LEU A 156 8.42 -5.84 19.83
C LEU A 156 7.61 -5.12 18.73
N HIS A 157 8.10 -3.99 18.25
CA HIS A 157 7.47 -3.25 17.15
C HIS A 157 7.48 -4.08 15.86
N HIS A 158 8.60 -4.75 15.53
CA HIS A 158 8.67 -5.66 14.37
C HIS A 158 7.61 -6.76 14.42
N LYS A 159 7.41 -7.39 15.60
CA LYS A 159 6.37 -8.41 15.79
C LYS A 159 4.97 -7.85 15.55
N GLY A 160 4.70 -6.64 16.05
CA GLY A 160 3.41 -5.97 15.86
C GLY A 160 3.12 -5.60 14.41
N MET A 161 4.15 -5.16 13.68
CA MET A 161 4.01 -4.74 12.27
C MET A 161 3.90 -5.91 11.29
N ARG A 162 4.38 -7.10 11.67
CA ARG A 162 4.42 -8.28 10.80
C ARG A 162 3.08 -8.57 10.11
N LYS A 163 1.98 -8.46 10.82
CA LYS A 163 0.62 -8.71 10.31
C LYS A 163 0.22 -7.82 9.12
N ASN A 164 0.87 -6.63 8.98
CA ASN A 164 0.58 -5.69 7.89
C ASN A 164 1.41 -5.98 6.63
N TYR A 165 2.55 -6.69 6.78
CA TYR A 165 3.51 -6.90 5.71
C TYR A 165 3.57 -8.34 5.22
N VAL A 166 3.30 -9.30 6.08
CA VAL A 166 3.43 -10.72 5.78
C VAL A 166 2.16 -11.45 6.15
N LEU A 167 1.62 -12.19 5.20
CA LEU A 167 0.49 -13.06 5.46
C LEU A 167 0.92 -14.16 6.44
N ASP A 168 0.23 -14.27 7.57
CA ASP A 168 0.48 -15.38 8.48
C ASP A 168 -0.16 -16.66 7.91
N LYS A 169 0.65 -17.71 7.72
CA LYS A 169 0.18 -19.01 7.19
C LYS A 169 -1.00 -19.57 8.01
N ILE A 170 -1.03 -19.29 9.31
CA ILE A 170 -2.12 -19.72 10.20
C ILE A 170 -3.42 -19.01 9.85
N ILE A 171 -3.40 -17.70 9.61
CA ILE A 171 -4.59 -16.93 9.22
C ILE A 171 -5.13 -17.42 7.88
N ASN A 172 -4.25 -17.69 6.91
CA ASN A 172 -4.64 -18.26 5.63
C ASN A 172 -5.28 -19.64 5.76
N HIS A 173 -4.73 -20.49 6.62
CA HIS A 173 -5.28 -21.81 6.83
C HIS A 173 -6.68 -21.75 7.48
N ILE A 174 -6.87 -20.88 8.46
CA ILE A 174 -8.18 -20.65 9.09
C ILE A 174 -9.18 -20.06 8.11
N GLN A 175 -8.77 -19.08 7.30
CA GLN A 175 -9.64 -18.50 6.27
C GLN A 175 -10.00 -19.51 5.19
N HIS A 176 -9.05 -20.35 4.77
CA HIS A 176 -9.31 -21.43 3.81
C HIS A 176 -10.26 -22.47 4.38
N LEU A 177 -10.10 -22.86 5.65
CA LEU A 177 -11.01 -23.78 6.34
C LEU A 177 -12.41 -23.17 6.51
N ALA A 178 -12.51 -21.87 6.80
CA ALA A 178 -13.79 -21.17 6.89
C ALA A 178 -14.51 -21.10 5.54
N LEU A 179 -13.78 -20.81 4.46
CA LEU A 179 -14.33 -20.81 3.10
C LEU A 179 -14.75 -22.21 2.65
N THR A 180 -13.95 -23.25 2.91
CA THR A 180 -14.32 -24.63 2.61
C THR A 180 -15.52 -25.09 3.43
N SER A 181 -15.64 -24.67 4.68
CA SER A 181 -16.80 -25.00 5.51
C SER A 181 -18.08 -24.32 5.03
N GLN A 182 -17.99 -23.09 4.50
CA GLN A 182 -19.13 -22.40 3.88
C GLN A 182 -19.54 -23.04 2.56
N VAL A 183 -18.59 -23.45 1.73
CA VAL A 183 -18.86 -24.19 0.49
C VAL A 183 -19.49 -25.54 0.79
N LEU A 184 -18.99 -26.26 1.80
CA LEU A 184 -19.58 -27.55 2.22
C LEU A 184 -20.99 -27.37 2.79
N ARG A 185 -21.27 -26.32 3.56
CA ARG A 185 -22.64 -26.02 4.02
C ARG A 185 -23.58 -25.72 2.86
N GLY A 186 -23.14 -24.88 1.90
CA GLY A 186 -23.91 -24.63 0.67
C GLY A 186 -24.17 -25.88 -0.17
N CYS A 187 -23.23 -26.85 -0.19
CA CYS A 187 -23.44 -28.14 -0.83
C CYS A 187 -24.41 -29.07 -0.08
N VAL A 188 -24.40 -29.00 1.28
CA VAL A 188 -25.33 -29.80 2.10
C VAL A 188 -26.77 -29.27 1.96
N ASP A 189 -26.95 -27.95 1.96
CA ASP A 189 -28.28 -27.33 1.78
C ASP A 189 -28.86 -27.57 0.38
N SER A 190 -28.01 -27.72 -0.64
CA SER A 190 -28.46 -28.11 -2.01
C SER A 190 -28.68 -29.61 -2.16
N ALA A 191 -28.06 -30.46 -1.34
CA ALA A 191 -28.21 -31.92 -1.40
C ALA A 191 -29.44 -32.43 -0.65
N VAL A 192 -29.98 -31.65 0.29
CA VAL A 192 -31.21 -32.03 1.04
C VAL A 192 -32.46 -31.87 0.16
N ASN A 193 -32.38 -31.18 -0.96
CA ASN A 193 -33.51 -30.91 -1.88
C ASN A 193 -33.44 -31.66 -3.20
N SER A 194 -32.57 -32.69 -3.39
CA SER A 194 -32.55 -33.56 -4.57
C SER A 194 -32.66 -35.03 -4.22
N PRO A 195 -33.39 -35.86 -4.99
CA PRO A 195 -33.53 -37.29 -4.68
C PRO A 195 -32.23 -38.02 -4.93
N GLN A 196 -31.90 -38.89 -4.00
CA GLN A 196 -30.78 -39.81 -3.87
C GLN A 196 -30.07 -40.21 -5.19
N THR A 197 -28.80 -39.80 -5.30
CA THR A 197 -27.84 -40.46 -6.16
C THR A 197 -26.65 -40.95 -5.31
N THR A 198 -26.43 -42.25 -5.32
CA THR A 198 -25.37 -42.98 -4.59
C THR A 198 -24.00 -42.59 -5.12
N PHE A 199 -23.14 -42.03 -4.27
CA PHE A 199 -21.74 -41.79 -4.58
C PHE A 199 -20.87 -42.96 -4.12
N GLN A 200 -20.19 -43.63 -5.07
CA GLN A 200 -19.12 -44.58 -4.82
C GLN A 200 -17.82 -43.79 -4.44
N TYR A 201 -17.22 -44.15 -3.32
CA TYR A 201 -15.88 -43.72 -2.95
C TYR A 201 -14.84 -44.42 -3.80
N CYS A 202 -13.96 -43.67 -4.45
CA CYS A 202 -12.73 -44.19 -5.01
C CYS A 202 -11.60 -44.02 -3.98
N ASP A 203 -11.13 -45.15 -3.44
CA ASP A 203 -9.91 -45.23 -2.63
C ASP A 203 -8.69 -44.90 -3.49
N VAL A 204 -7.95 -43.84 -3.11
CA VAL A 204 -6.63 -43.52 -3.67
C VAL A 204 -5.57 -43.91 -2.63
N THR A 205 -4.93 -45.07 -2.86
CA THR A 205 -3.72 -45.48 -2.13
C THR A 205 -2.51 -44.68 -2.64
N PRO A 206 -1.59 -44.20 -1.76
CA PRO A 206 -0.37 -43.54 -2.19
C PRO A 206 0.66 -44.52 -2.75
N PRO A 207 1.48 -44.14 -3.74
CA PRO A 207 2.55 -44.95 -4.26
C PRO A 207 3.71 -45.10 -3.26
N THR A 208 4.29 -46.26 -3.19
CA THR A 208 5.51 -46.68 -2.48
C THR A 208 6.77 -45.97 -2.97
#